data_da3b46fea627db6968f9c8ff8655fd9c
#
_entry.id   da3b46fea627db6968f9c8ff8655fd9c
#
_cell.length_a   1.000
_cell.length_b   1.000
_cell.length_c   1.000
_cell.angle_alpha   90.00
_cell.angle_beta   90.00
_cell.angle_gamma   90.00
#
_symmetry.space_group_name_H-M   'P 1'
#
loop_
_entity.id
_entity.type
_entity.pdbx_description
1 polymer ?
#
loop_
_entity_poly.entity_id
_entity_poly.type
_entity_poly.pdbx_seq_one_letter_code
_entity_poly.pdbx_strand_id
1 'polypeptide(L)'
;VTVAGGMIVARGIETPPPPATQGSVVSIGVFDGVHLGHRAILARNLERARELGARATVITFAEHPKSLLLGRAPRTLTSLEHRLELFARAHIECVWVLHFDAALRALDARAFVEQLCLRNLKARRFVLGFDSKFGRDRAGTPEALAAAGHPVDIVPQVLVAARAVSSTAIRECIELG
;
A
#
# COMPACT_ATOMS: atom_id res chain seq x y z
N VAL A 1 -0.84 -16.13 -8.50
CA VAL A 1 -0.95 -14.87 -9.25
C VAL A 1 -2.13 -14.99 -10.22
N THR A 2 -3.01 -14.03 -10.21
CA THR A 2 -4.17 -13.94 -11.09
C THR A 2 -4.18 -12.62 -11.84
N VAL A 3 -4.93 -12.52 -12.95
CA VAL A 3 -5.15 -11.27 -13.67
C VAL A 3 -6.64 -10.93 -13.57
N ALA A 4 -6.96 -9.80 -13.00
CA ALA A 4 -8.33 -9.30 -12.87
C ALA A 4 -8.47 -7.96 -13.61
N GLY A 5 -9.25 -7.92 -14.68
CA GLY A 5 -9.42 -6.69 -15.47
C GLY A 5 -8.13 -6.10 -16.01
N GLY A 6 -7.12 -6.92 -16.33
CA GLY A 6 -5.79 -6.47 -16.76
C GLY A 6 -4.80 -6.18 -15.61
N MET A 7 -5.25 -6.12 -14.36
CA MET A 7 -4.40 -5.92 -13.19
C MET A 7 -3.86 -7.26 -12.68
N ILE A 8 -2.55 -7.33 -12.42
CA ILE A 8 -1.91 -8.49 -11.79
C ILE A 8 -2.21 -8.49 -10.29
N VAL A 9 -2.69 -9.61 -9.76
CA VAL A 9 -2.90 -9.79 -8.32
C VAL A 9 -2.08 -10.99 -7.85
N ALA A 10 -1.10 -10.76 -7.00
CA ALA A 10 -0.32 -11.78 -6.30
C ALA A 10 -0.76 -11.86 -4.83
N ARG A 11 -0.74 -13.05 -4.25
CA ARG A 11 -1.17 -13.27 -2.85
C ARG A 11 -0.13 -14.10 -2.11
N GLY A 12 0.21 -13.64 -0.90
CA GLY A 12 1.22 -14.27 -0.05
C GLY A 12 2.65 -13.88 -0.38
N ILE A 13 3.50 -13.91 0.64
CA ILE A 13 4.91 -13.52 0.51
C ILE A 13 5.70 -14.49 -0.38
N GLU A 14 5.33 -15.76 -0.38
CA GLU A 14 6.00 -16.83 -1.15
C GLU A 14 5.64 -16.80 -2.65
N THR A 15 4.65 -15.99 -3.03
CA THR A 15 4.18 -15.91 -4.42
C THR A 15 4.24 -14.45 -4.90
N PRO A 16 5.45 -13.91 -5.09
CA PRO A 16 5.59 -12.54 -5.57
C PRO A 16 5.01 -12.39 -6.98
N PRO A 17 4.56 -11.19 -7.35
CA PRO A 17 4.17 -10.93 -8.72
C PRO A 17 5.39 -11.04 -9.66
N PRO A 18 5.17 -11.32 -10.94
CA PRO A 18 6.25 -11.34 -11.92
C PRO A 18 6.97 -9.98 -11.92
N PRO A 19 8.30 -9.95 -11.97
CA PRO A 19 9.05 -8.71 -11.98
C PRO A 19 8.70 -7.87 -13.21
N ALA A 20 8.57 -6.56 -13.02
CA ALA A 20 8.35 -5.63 -14.11
C ALA A 20 9.66 -5.38 -14.87
N THR A 21 9.61 -5.37 -16.20
CA THR A 21 10.78 -5.18 -17.05
C THR A 21 11.47 -3.83 -16.76
N GLN A 22 10.68 -2.78 -16.60
CA GLN A 22 11.16 -1.41 -16.33
C GLN A 22 11.13 -1.04 -14.84
N GLY A 23 10.93 -2.03 -13.95
CA GLY A 23 10.77 -1.81 -12.54
C GLY A 23 9.39 -1.29 -12.14
N SER A 24 9.25 -0.89 -10.90
CA SER A 24 7.95 -0.50 -10.32
C SER A 24 8.05 0.82 -9.56
N VAL A 25 6.94 1.54 -9.52
CA VAL A 25 6.65 2.55 -8.51
C VAL A 25 5.76 1.90 -7.46
N VAL A 26 6.17 1.93 -6.20
CA VAL A 26 5.55 1.13 -5.14
C VAL A 26 4.88 2.02 -4.09
N SER A 27 3.62 1.72 -3.81
CA SER A 27 2.89 2.26 -2.66
C SER A 27 2.56 1.13 -1.69
N ILE A 28 2.66 1.39 -0.38
CA ILE A 28 2.48 0.39 0.68
C ILE A 28 1.41 0.89 1.65
N GLY A 29 0.40 0.09 1.91
CA GLY A 29 -0.64 0.43 2.87
C GLY A 29 -1.81 -0.54 2.90
N VAL A 30 -2.65 -0.42 3.92
CA VAL A 30 -3.89 -1.20 4.01
C VAL A 30 -4.92 -0.71 3.01
N PHE A 31 -4.99 0.58 2.76
CA PHE A 31 -5.92 1.24 1.84
C PHE A 31 -7.40 0.95 2.14
N ASP A 32 -7.74 0.75 3.41
CA ASP A 32 -9.13 0.49 3.81
C ASP A 32 -10.05 1.67 3.45
N GLY A 33 -11.08 1.39 2.66
CA GLY A 33 -12.03 2.36 2.13
C GLY A 33 -11.58 3.11 0.88
N VAL A 34 -10.33 3.00 0.45
CA VAL A 34 -9.72 3.73 -0.69
C VAL A 34 -10.24 5.18 -0.76
N HIS A 35 -10.20 5.85 0.39
CA HIS A 35 -10.70 7.22 0.56
C HIS A 35 -9.85 8.26 -0.21
N LEU A 36 -10.23 9.52 -0.19
CA LEU A 36 -9.58 10.58 -0.98
C LEU A 36 -8.07 10.67 -0.73
N GLY A 37 -7.61 10.47 0.50
CA GLY A 37 -6.18 10.42 0.81
C GLY A 37 -5.47 9.25 0.11
N HIS A 38 -6.09 8.07 0.12
CA HIS A 38 -5.57 6.91 -0.61
C HIS A 38 -5.58 7.15 -2.12
N ARG A 39 -6.63 7.75 -2.67
CA ARG A 39 -6.72 8.08 -4.10
C ARG A 39 -5.63 9.06 -4.52
N ALA A 40 -5.26 10.01 -3.67
CA ALA A 40 -4.15 10.92 -3.93
C ALA A 40 -2.81 10.16 -4.03
N ILE A 41 -2.59 9.15 -3.17
CA ILE A 41 -1.40 8.28 -3.23
C ILE A 41 -1.41 7.48 -4.55
N LEU A 42 -2.53 6.86 -4.91
CA LEU A 42 -2.65 6.06 -6.13
C LEU A 42 -2.46 6.92 -7.39
N ALA A 43 -3.02 8.13 -7.43
CA ALA A 43 -2.85 9.06 -8.53
C ALA A 43 -1.37 9.48 -8.71
N ARG A 44 -0.69 9.77 -7.61
CA ARG A 44 0.74 10.11 -7.64
C ARG A 44 1.58 8.90 -8.06
N ASN A 45 1.24 7.69 -7.61
CA ASN A 45 1.90 6.46 -8.05
C ASN A 45 1.83 6.30 -9.56
N LEU A 46 0.63 6.43 -10.15
CA LEU A 46 0.43 6.36 -11.60
C LEU A 46 1.20 7.43 -12.37
N GLU A 47 1.21 8.66 -11.88
CA GLU A 47 1.97 9.76 -12.50
C GLU A 47 3.44 9.39 -12.57
N ARG A 48 4.03 8.98 -11.45
CA ARG A 48 5.43 8.57 -11.39
C ARG A 48 5.74 7.32 -12.19
N ALA A 49 4.81 6.35 -12.22
CA ALA A 49 4.96 5.17 -13.05
C ALA A 49 5.02 5.52 -14.54
N ARG A 50 4.16 6.40 -15.01
CA ARG A 50 4.17 6.88 -16.40
C ARG A 50 5.46 7.63 -16.74
N GLU A 51 5.91 8.55 -15.89
CA GLU A 51 7.15 9.31 -16.08
C GLU A 51 8.38 8.40 -16.19
N LEU A 52 8.42 7.31 -15.42
CA LEU A 52 9.53 6.38 -15.38
C LEU A 52 9.39 5.23 -16.38
N GLY A 53 8.27 5.11 -17.09
CA GLY A 53 7.94 3.91 -17.87
C GLY A 53 7.89 2.66 -17.01
N ALA A 54 7.59 2.79 -15.71
CA ALA A 54 7.57 1.72 -14.72
C ALA A 54 6.14 1.25 -14.44
N ARG A 55 6.00 0.10 -13.76
CA ARG A 55 4.71 -0.45 -13.42
C ARG A 55 4.15 0.18 -12.14
N ALA A 56 2.90 0.65 -12.18
CA ALA A 56 2.17 1.12 -11.02
C ALA A 56 1.81 -0.05 -10.11
N THR A 57 2.40 -0.12 -8.92
CA THR A 57 2.33 -1.28 -8.02
C THR A 57 1.91 -0.88 -6.62
N VAL A 58 1.01 -1.66 -6.02
CA VAL A 58 0.57 -1.52 -4.64
C VAL A 58 0.90 -2.78 -3.85
N ILE A 59 1.49 -2.63 -2.68
CA ILE A 59 1.54 -3.67 -1.64
C ILE A 59 0.42 -3.35 -0.65
N THR A 60 -0.50 -4.30 -0.48
CA THR A 60 -1.58 -4.20 0.51
C THR A 60 -1.64 -5.45 1.37
N PHE A 61 -2.53 -5.47 2.35
CA PHE A 61 -2.64 -6.55 3.33
C PHE A 61 -4.05 -7.11 3.33
N ALA A 62 -4.16 -8.44 3.42
CA ALA A 62 -5.44 -9.14 3.47
C ALA A 62 -6.21 -8.77 4.74
N GLU A 63 -5.49 -8.78 5.87
CA GLU A 63 -6.01 -8.44 7.19
C GLU A 63 -5.55 -7.05 7.64
N HIS A 64 -6.32 -6.41 8.50
CA HIS A 64 -5.89 -5.16 9.11
C HIS A 64 -4.84 -5.44 10.21
N PRO A 65 -3.67 -4.76 10.22
CA PRO A 65 -2.60 -5.03 11.20
C PRO A 65 -3.06 -4.98 12.66
N LYS A 66 -4.00 -4.09 12.98
CA LYS A 66 -4.55 -3.96 14.33
C LYS A 66 -5.37 -5.16 14.78
N SER A 67 -5.88 -5.99 13.89
CA SER A 67 -6.66 -7.19 14.25
C SER A 67 -5.82 -8.20 15.00
N LEU A 68 -4.55 -8.30 14.66
CA LEU A 68 -3.61 -9.23 15.29
C LEU A 68 -3.01 -8.70 16.60
N LEU A 69 -2.87 -7.36 16.71
CA LEU A 69 -2.25 -6.71 17.87
C LEU A 69 -3.22 -6.49 19.03
N LEU A 70 -4.51 -6.29 18.77
CA LEU A 70 -5.49 -5.86 19.76
C LEU A 70 -6.59 -6.89 20.02
N GLY A 71 -6.54 -8.07 19.37
CA GLY A 71 -7.61 -9.09 19.51
C GLY A 71 -8.98 -8.63 18.98
N ARG A 72 -9.08 -7.42 18.47
CA ARG A 72 -10.26 -6.82 17.85
C ARG A 72 -9.85 -6.15 16.54
N ALA A 73 -10.37 -6.64 15.43
CA ALA A 73 -10.26 -5.94 14.16
C ALA A 73 -11.12 -4.67 14.20
N PRO A 74 -10.62 -3.49 13.83
CA PRO A 74 -11.52 -2.41 13.49
C PRO A 74 -12.42 -2.88 12.34
N ARG A 75 -13.70 -2.50 12.35
CA ARG A 75 -14.58 -2.79 11.22
C ARG A 75 -13.95 -2.23 9.96
N THR A 76 -13.78 -3.07 8.94
CA THR A 76 -13.25 -2.64 7.66
C THR A 76 -14.31 -1.84 6.90
N LEU A 77 -13.88 -0.78 6.22
CA LEU A 77 -14.75 0.01 5.33
C LEU A 77 -15.00 -0.75 4.02
N THR A 78 -14.04 -1.53 3.58
CA THR A 78 -14.10 -2.31 2.35
C THR A 78 -13.57 -3.72 2.57
N SER A 79 -14.20 -4.71 1.91
CA SER A 79 -13.60 -6.04 1.78
C SER A 79 -12.32 -5.98 0.94
N LEU A 80 -11.51 -7.02 0.98
CA LEU A 80 -10.33 -7.12 0.13
C LEU A 80 -10.72 -7.08 -1.35
N GLU A 81 -11.75 -7.81 -1.74
CA GLU A 81 -12.24 -7.88 -3.12
C GLU A 81 -12.67 -6.49 -3.61
N HIS A 82 -13.42 -5.76 -2.81
CA HIS A 82 -13.83 -4.40 -3.15
C HIS A 82 -12.62 -3.45 -3.26
N ARG A 83 -11.61 -3.58 -2.38
CA ARG A 83 -10.36 -2.81 -2.52
C ARG A 83 -9.64 -3.10 -3.83
N LEU A 84 -9.57 -4.37 -4.23
CA LEU A 84 -8.95 -4.77 -5.51
C LEU A 84 -9.70 -4.18 -6.70
N GLU A 85 -11.03 -4.16 -6.69
CA GLU A 85 -11.83 -3.48 -7.72
C GLU A 85 -11.53 -1.99 -7.77
N LEU A 86 -11.42 -1.33 -6.62
CA LEU A 86 -11.10 0.10 -6.55
C LEU A 86 -9.68 0.40 -7.05
N PHE A 87 -8.69 -0.47 -6.78
CA PHE A 87 -7.36 -0.36 -7.37
C PHE A 87 -7.39 -0.53 -8.90
N ALA A 88 -8.14 -1.49 -9.41
CA ALA A 88 -8.30 -1.68 -10.86
C ALA A 88 -8.95 -0.45 -11.51
N ARG A 89 -10.00 0.11 -10.92
CA ARG A 89 -10.63 1.37 -11.38
C ARG A 89 -9.69 2.57 -11.32
N ALA A 90 -8.75 2.57 -10.38
CA ALA A 90 -7.69 3.57 -10.29
C ALA A 90 -6.50 3.28 -11.24
N HIS A 91 -6.63 2.31 -12.14
CA HIS A 91 -5.62 1.92 -13.12
C HIS A 91 -4.29 1.44 -12.53
N ILE A 92 -4.31 0.90 -11.32
CA ILE A 92 -3.15 0.19 -10.76
C ILE A 92 -2.93 -1.08 -11.58
N GLU A 93 -1.68 -1.35 -11.94
CA GLU A 93 -1.34 -2.46 -12.83
C GLU A 93 -0.98 -3.75 -12.08
N CYS A 94 -0.52 -3.60 -10.82
CA CYS A 94 -0.11 -4.73 -10.00
C CYS A 94 -0.44 -4.49 -8.53
N VAL A 95 -1.04 -5.50 -7.89
CA VAL A 95 -1.28 -5.52 -6.46
C VAL A 95 -0.66 -6.78 -5.85
N TRP A 96 0.16 -6.62 -4.82
CA TRP A 96 0.67 -7.72 -4.03
C TRP A 96 -0.01 -7.71 -2.66
N VAL A 97 -0.87 -8.69 -2.44
CA VAL A 97 -1.61 -8.87 -1.19
C VAL A 97 -0.79 -9.75 -0.25
N LEU A 98 -0.38 -9.20 0.87
CA LEU A 98 0.38 -9.90 1.90
C LEU A 98 -0.52 -10.30 3.07
N HIS A 99 -0.20 -11.40 3.73
CA HIS A 99 -0.82 -11.83 4.98
C HIS A 99 0.09 -11.47 6.15
N PHE A 100 -0.50 -11.08 7.29
CA PHE A 100 0.26 -10.85 8.53
C PHE A 100 0.64 -12.15 9.22
N ASP A 101 1.28 -13.04 8.51
CA ASP A 101 1.82 -14.29 9.03
C ASP A 101 3.18 -14.11 9.73
N ALA A 102 3.74 -15.20 10.24
CA ALA A 102 5.03 -15.17 10.92
C ALA A 102 6.17 -14.70 10.00
N ALA A 103 6.12 -15.07 8.72
CA ALA A 103 7.14 -14.69 7.75
C ALA A 103 7.18 -13.17 7.54
N LEU A 104 6.01 -12.55 7.30
CA LEU A 104 5.93 -11.11 7.13
C LEU A 104 6.30 -10.35 8.42
N ARG A 105 5.85 -10.84 9.59
CA ARG A 105 6.16 -10.20 10.88
C ARG A 105 7.63 -10.27 11.27
N ALA A 106 8.37 -11.24 10.74
CA ALA A 106 9.81 -11.35 10.96
C ALA A 106 10.62 -10.27 10.21
N LEU A 107 10.08 -9.68 9.15
CA LEU A 107 10.76 -8.66 8.35
C LEU A 107 10.78 -7.32 9.09
N ASP A 108 11.96 -6.85 9.46
CA ASP A 108 12.12 -5.45 9.82
C ASP A 108 11.94 -4.54 8.58
N ALA A 109 11.93 -3.23 8.79
CA ALA A 109 11.68 -2.27 7.71
C ALA A 109 12.69 -2.40 6.57
N ARG A 110 13.97 -2.61 6.89
CA ARG A 110 15.04 -2.78 5.91
C ARG A 110 14.85 -4.05 5.09
N ALA A 111 14.67 -5.19 5.75
CA ALA A 111 14.43 -6.47 5.09
C ALA A 111 13.17 -6.46 4.22
N PHE A 112 12.09 -5.81 4.69
CA PHE A 112 10.88 -5.59 3.90
C PHE A 112 11.20 -4.85 2.59
N VAL A 113 11.92 -3.74 2.66
CA VAL A 113 12.29 -2.97 1.46
C VAL A 113 13.22 -3.77 0.54
N GLU A 114 14.29 -4.35 1.08
CA GLU A 114 15.28 -5.08 0.28
C GLU A 114 14.67 -6.31 -0.41
N GLN A 115 13.92 -7.12 0.32
CA GLN A 115 13.39 -8.38 -0.20
C GLN A 115 12.13 -8.17 -1.06
N LEU A 116 11.14 -7.46 -0.55
CA LEU A 116 9.86 -7.34 -1.24
C LEU A 116 9.91 -6.25 -2.30
N CYS A 117 10.40 -5.07 -1.96
CA CYS A 117 10.32 -3.94 -2.88
C CYS A 117 11.46 -3.95 -3.92
N LEU A 118 12.71 -4.08 -3.47
CA LEU A 118 13.84 -3.97 -4.40
C LEU A 118 14.08 -5.26 -5.18
N ARG A 119 14.15 -6.40 -4.51
CA ARG A 119 14.45 -7.68 -5.15
C ARG A 119 13.29 -8.18 -6.02
N ASN A 120 12.10 -8.26 -5.46
CA ASN A 120 10.94 -8.84 -6.17
C ASN A 120 10.26 -7.83 -7.11
N LEU A 121 9.98 -6.61 -6.66
CA LEU A 121 9.25 -5.62 -7.45
C LEU A 121 10.15 -4.72 -8.29
N LYS A 122 11.48 -4.75 -8.07
CA LYS A 122 12.43 -3.84 -8.69
C LYS A 122 11.99 -2.38 -8.53
N ALA A 123 11.67 -2.01 -7.28
CA ALA A 123 11.19 -0.68 -6.95
C ALA A 123 12.21 0.38 -7.36
N ARG A 124 11.78 1.36 -8.12
CA ARG A 124 12.57 2.51 -8.57
C ARG A 124 12.20 3.78 -7.81
N ARG A 125 10.98 3.83 -7.28
CA ARG A 125 10.43 4.94 -6.50
C ARG A 125 9.34 4.45 -5.57
N PHE A 126 9.22 5.11 -4.45
CA PHE A 126 8.12 4.91 -3.51
C PHE A 126 7.17 6.11 -3.54
N VAL A 127 5.88 5.86 -3.40
CA VAL A 127 4.86 6.89 -3.20
C VAL A 127 4.05 6.52 -1.98
N LEU A 128 4.20 7.25 -0.90
CA LEU A 128 3.64 6.92 0.40
C LEU A 128 2.85 8.10 0.98
N GLY A 129 1.82 7.82 1.77
CA GLY A 129 1.19 8.82 2.61
C GLY A 129 2.14 9.31 3.70
N PHE A 130 1.94 10.52 4.17
CA PHE A 130 2.76 11.14 5.23
C PHE A 130 2.82 10.33 6.53
N ASP A 131 1.80 9.52 6.83
CA ASP A 131 1.66 8.69 8.02
C ASP A 131 1.89 7.19 7.76
N SER A 132 2.37 6.82 6.58
CA SER A 132 2.63 5.43 6.21
C SER A 132 3.66 4.78 7.13
N LYS A 133 3.35 3.57 7.58
CA LYS A 133 4.23 2.75 8.43
C LYS A 133 4.15 1.30 7.99
N PHE A 134 5.31 0.65 7.88
CA PHE A 134 5.43 -0.75 7.46
C PHE A 134 6.62 -1.43 8.15
N GLY A 135 6.74 -2.75 7.96
CA GLY A 135 7.77 -3.56 8.59
C GLY A 135 7.52 -3.80 10.09
N ARG A 136 8.36 -4.64 10.70
CA ARG A 136 8.28 -4.93 12.13
C ARG A 136 8.39 -3.64 12.95
N ASP A 137 7.61 -3.58 14.02
CA ASP A 137 7.52 -2.43 14.93
C ASP A 137 7.15 -1.11 14.25
N ARG A 138 6.64 -1.17 13.01
CA ARG A 138 6.24 0.00 12.22
C ARG A 138 7.40 0.99 12.00
N ALA A 139 8.63 0.48 11.95
CA ALA A 139 9.85 1.29 11.80
C ALA A 139 10.03 1.85 10.37
N GLY A 140 9.39 1.25 9.36
CA GLY A 140 9.39 1.76 7.99
C GLY A 140 8.49 2.99 7.87
N THR A 141 9.06 4.12 7.51
CA THR A 141 8.39 5.40 7.28
C THR A 141 8.88 6.03 5.98
N PRO A 142 8.15 6.99 5.39
CA PRO A 142 8.66 7.74 4.24
C PRO A 142 10.00 8.39 4.51
N GLU A 143 10.19 8.97 5.69
CA GLU A 143 11.43 9.63 6.11
C GLU A 143 12.59 8.63 6.24
N ALA A 144 12.34 7.44 6.79
CA ALA A 144 13.34 6.38 6.90
C ALA A 144 13.80 5.88 5.52
N LEU A 145 12.88 5.74 4.56
CA LEU A 145 13.21 5.39 3.17
C LEU A 145 14.05 6.47 2.51
N ALA A 146 13.68 7.74 2.66
CA ALA A 146 14.42 8.87 2.11
C ALA A 146 15.84 8.95 2.72
N ALA A 147 15.96 8.77 4.04
CA ALA A 147 17.25 8.74 4.74
C ALA A 147 18.13 7.57 4.28
N ALA A 148 17.55 6.44 3.89
CA ALA A 148 18.26 5.30 3.30
C ALA A 148 18.63 5.51 1.81
N GLY A 149 18.32 6.66 1.22
CA GLY A 149 18.66 7.02 -0.16
C GLY A 149 17.68 6.55 -1.22
N HIS A 150 16.50 6.07 -0.83
CA HIS A 150 15.48 5.68 -1.79
C HIS A 150 14.67 6.88 -2.28
N PRO A 151 14.36 6.99 -3.59
CA PRO A 151 13.46 8.02 -4.08
C PRO A 151 12.05 7.84 -3.52
N VAL A 152 11.54 8.83 -2.79
CA VAL A 152 10.22 8.80 -2.14
C VAL A 152 9.45 10.09 -2.44
N ASP A 153 8.21 9.93 -2.88
CA ASP A 153 7.22 11.00 -2.89
C ASP A 153 6.33 10.83 -1.65
N ILE A 154 6.24 11.86 -0.84
CA ILE A 154 5.38 11.88 0.35
C ILE A 154 4.10 12.64 0.01
N VAL A 155 2.97 11.96 0.04
CA VAL A 155 1.66 12.56 -0.23
C VAL A 155 1.10 13.15 1.06
N PRO A 156 0.81 14.44 1.08
CA PRO A 156 0.30 15.10 2.28
C PRO A 156 -1.12 14.66 2.62
N GLN A 157 -1.55 14.97 3.83
CA GLN A 157 -2.90 14.73 4.28
C GLN A 157 -3.92 15.48 3.42
N VAL A 158 -4.99 14.78 3.03
CA VAL A 158 -6.13 15.40 2.33
C VAL A 158 -7.14 15.88 3.36
N LEU A 159 -7.60 17.12 3.19
CA LEU A 159 -8.61 17.74 4.02
C LEU A 159 -9.90 17.95 3.24
N VAL A 160 -11.04 17.70 3.87
CA VAL A 160 -12.37 18.06 3.39
C VAL A 160 -13.06 18.89 4.46
N ALA A 161 -13.48 20.10 4.11
CA ALA A 161 -14.05 21.07 5.06
C ALA A 161 -13.17 21.23 6.34
N ALA A 162 -11.86 21.39 6.16
CA ALA A 162 -10.83 21.48 7.20
C ALA A 162 -10.69 20.24 8.11
N ARG A 163 -11.33 19.13 7.78
CA ARG A 163 -11.19 17.86 8.49
C ARG A 163 -10.30 16.89 7.72
N ALA A 164 -9.42 16.22 8.44
CA ALA A 164 -8.55 15.20 7.89
C ALA A 164 -9.34 13.98 7.41
N VAL A 165 -9.13 13.55 6.16
CA VAL A 165 -9.72 12.33 5.63
C VAL A 165 -8.85 11.14 6.05
N SER A 166 -9.42 10.23 6.82
CA SER A 166 -8.78 8.97 7.22
C SER A 166 -9.82 7.86 7.39
N SER A 167 -9.39 6.61 7.34
CA SER A 167 -10.29 5.48 7.58
C SER A 167 -10.91 5.53 8.99
N THR A 168 -10.19 6.05 9.98
CA THR A 168 -10.70 6.25 11.35
C THR A 168 -11.81 7.29 11.37
N ALA A 169 -11.59 8.46 10.79
CA ALA A 169 -12.59 9.54 10.74
C ALA A 169 -13.86 9.10 9.99
N ILE A 170 -13.71 8.31 8.91
CA ILE A 170 -14.85 7.78 8.16
C ILE A 170 -15.64 6.78 9.01
N ARG A 171 -14.98 5.85 9.73
CA ARG A 171 -15.68 4.92 10.64
C ARG A 171 -16.45 5.67 11.73
N GLU A 172 -15.83 6.65 12.35
CA GLU A 172 -16.49 7.51 13.35
C GLU A 172 -17.74 8.19 12.78
N CYS A 173 -17.66 8.74 11.58
CA CYS A 173 -18.84 9.33 10.92
C CYS A 173 -19.96 8.32 10.67
N ILE A 174 -19.62 7.09 10.25
CA ILE A 174 -20.61 6.02 10.01
C ILE A 174 -21.25 5.55 11.32
N GLU A 175 -20.49 5.49 12.41
CA GLU A 175 -20.97 5.05 13.73
C GLU A 175 -21.83 6.10 14.43
N LEU A 176 -21.62 7.38 14.15
CA LEU A 176 -22.38 8.49 14.74
C LEU A 176 -23.65 8.87 13.96
N GLY A 177 -23.82 8.36 12.74
CA GLY A 177 -24.98 8.64 11.84
C GLY A 177 -24.73 9.86 10.99
#